data_d62090c2fa2f92042ac2edabf6959843
#
_entry.id   d62090c2fa2f92042ac2edabf6959843
#
_cell.length_a   1.000
_cell.length_b   1.000
_cell.length_c   1.000
_cell.angle_alpha   90.00
_cell.angle_beta   90.00
_cell.angle_gamma   90.00
#
_symmetry.space_group_name_H-M   'P 1'
#
loop_
_entity.id
_entity.type
_entity.pdbx_description
1 polymer ?
#
loop_
_entity_poly.entity_id
_entity_poly.type
_entity_poly.pdbx_seq_one_letter_code
_entity_poly.pdbx_strand_id
1 'polypeptide(L)'
;MTDIQTSMPAWEQTRSLLCQYEPEFYELEPGGSLALHLGGEGWLLEITPDGRLICQMGMDMSDIQSLLSDGTPEDLGTDELAKQAKYYLQPAVAKARHALVKAGFEENTEMTDQYVAVTFQRPVDFRNLDEVKQAIGWCRGQFN
;
A
#
# COMPACT_ATOMS: atom_id res chain seq x y z
N MET A 1 34.15 -0.59 -10.00
CA MET A 1 33.66 0.76 -9.74
C MET A 1 32.48 1.16 -10.56
N THR A 2 32.52 0.75 -11.79
CA THR A 2 31.41 1.08 -12.70
C THR A 2 30.11 0.42 -12.33
N ASP A 3 30.13 -0.68 -11.59
CA ASP A 3 28.94 -1.41 -11.23
C ASP A 3 27.97 -0.58 -10.42
N ILE A 4 28.49 0.31 -9.59
CA ILE A 4 27.68 1.16 -8.75
C ILE A 4 26.81 2.08 -9.60
N GLN A 5 27.31 2.45 -10.77
CA GLN A 5 26.62 3.39 -11.62
C GLN A 5 25.48 2.79 -12.39
N THR A 6 25.42 1.46 -12.50
CA THR A 6 24.33 0.77 -13.17
C THR A 6 23.24 0.33 -12.21
N SER A 7 23.51 0.39 -10.90
CA SER A 7 22.50 0.03 -9.91
C SER A 7 21.54 1.18 -9.68
N MET A 8 20.41 0.89 -9.03
CA MET A 8 19.46 1.91 -8.68
C MET A 8 20.08 2.92 -7.71
N PRO A 9 19.64 4.18 -7.75
CA PRO A 9 20.09 5.17 -6.78
C PRO A 9 19.90 4.70 -5.36
N ALA A 10 20.74 5.18 -4.45
CA ALA A 10 20.61 4.85 -3.05
C ALA A 10 19.23 5.28 -2.53
N TRP A 11 18.63 4.44 -1.71
CA TRP A 11 17.29 4.71 -1.19
C TRP A 11 17.20 6.03 -0.44
N GLU A 12 18.22 6.37 0.35
CA GLU A 12 18.22 7.62 1.09
C GLU A 12 18.09 8.84 0.19
N GLN A 13 18.78 8.82 -0.94
CA GLN A 13 18.72 9.91 -1.91
C GLN A 13 17.34 9.96 -2.55
N THR A 14 16.82 8.82 -2.97
CA THR A 14 15.50 8.72 -3.57
C THR A 14 14.42 9.19 -2.59
N ARG A 15 14.50 8.73 -1.36
CA ARG A 15 13.56 9.11 -0.30
C ARG A 15 13.53 10.62 -0.10
N SER A 16 14.71 11.22 -0.04
CA SER A 16 14.81 12.66 0.13
C SER A 16 14.15 13.43 -1.01
N LEU A 17 14.37 13.01 -2.24
CA LEU A 17 13.78 13.64 -3.41
C LEU A 17 12.26 13.47 -3.44
N LEU A 18 11.76 12.30 -3.07
CA LEU A 18 10.32 12.05 -3.02
C LEU A 18 9.64 12.87 -1.93
N CYS A 19 10.28 13.04 -0.78
CA CYS A 19 9.75 13.88 0.29
C CYS A 19 9.74 15.36 -0.10
N GLN A 20 10.67 15.80 -0.92
CA GLN A 20 10.65 17.15 -1.47
C GLN A 20 9.51 17.34 -2.46
N TYR A 21 9.26 16.32 -3.27
CA TYR A 21 8.17 16.33 -4.24
C TYR A 21 6.82 16.32 -3.54
N GLU A 22 6.67 15.52 -2.47
CA GLU A 22 5.43 15.41 -1.73
C GLU A 22 5.72 15.42 -0.23
N PRO A 23 5.60 16.59 0.43
CA PRO A 23 5.92 16.71 1.86
C PRO A 23 5.03 15.92 2.80
N GLU A 24 3.90 15.41 2.33
CA GLU A 24 3.00 14.60 3.17
C GLU A 24 3.48 13.16 3.35
N PHE A 25 4.49 12.74 2.60
CA PHE A 25 5.11 11.43 2.83
C PHE A 25 5.69 11.34 4.24
N TYR A 26 5.53 10.18 4.85
CA TYR A 26 6.16 9.88 6.14
C TYR A 26 6.80 8.50 6.09
N GLU A 27 7.78 8.28 6.96
CA GLU A 27 8.46 6.99 7.03
C GLU A 27 7.66 6.04 7.91
N LEU A 28 7.41 4.82 7.42
CA LEU A 28 6.77 3.79 8.23
C LEU A 28 7.67 3.32 9.35
N GLU A 29 8.98 3.31 9.08
CA GLU A 29 10.01 3.09 10.09
C GLU A 29 11.24 3.85 9.65
N PRO A 30 12.13 4.24 10.56
CA PRO A 30 13.29 5.05 10.20
C PRO A 30 14.11 4.42 9.09
N GLY A 31 14.31 5.16 8.00
CA GLY A 31 15.05 4.68 6.83
C GLY A 31 14.32 3.67 5.98
N GLY A 32 13.10 3.33 6.31
CA GLY A 32 12.31 2.36 5.58
C GLY A 32 11.40 2.97 4.53
N SER A 33 10.29 2.30 4.26
CA SER A 33 9.33 2.72 3.24
C SER A 33 8.71 4.07 3.55
N LEU A 34 8.36 4.79 2.48
CA LEU A 34 7.57 6.02 2.58
C LEU A 34 6.09 5.68 2.41
N ALA A 35 5.25 6.37 3.14
CA ALA A 35 3.80 6.18 3.06
C ALA A 35 3.09 7.51 2.89
N LEU A 36 1.93 7.45 2.22
CA LEU A 36 1.10 8.60 1.94
C LEU A 36 -0.36 8.16 1.94
N HIS A 37 -1.20 8.87 2.69
CA HIS A 37 -2.63 8.58 2.69
C HIS A 37 -3.26 9.02 1.37
N LEU A 38 -4.14 8.17 0.83
CA LEU A 38 -4.82 8.41 -0.45
C LEU A 38 -6.31 8.62 -0.18
N GLY A 39 -6.81 9.80 -0.46
CA GLY A 39 -8.22 10.13 -0.28
C GLY A 39 -8.68 9.99 1.16
N GLY A 40 -9.98 9.84 1.35
CA GLY A 40 -10.58 9.77 2.67
C GLY A 40 -11.09 8.39 3.09
N GLU A 41 -10.85 7.35 2.28
CA GLU A 41 -11.44 6.03 2.49
C GLU A 41 -10.51 5.00 3.14
N GLY A 42 -9.31 5.41 3.54
CA GLY A 42 -8.38 4.51 4.20
C GLY A 42 -7.36 3.82 3.31
N TRP A 43 -7.24 4.27 2.07
CA TRP A 43 -6.19 3.78 1.19
C TRP A 43 -4.84 4.38 1.58
N LEU A 44 -3.79 3.59 1.46
CA LEU A 44 -2.42 4.01 1.76
C LEU A 44 -1.54 3.69 0.57
N LEU A 45 -0.74 4.66 0.15
CA LEU A 45 0.30 4.44 -0.84
C LEU A 45 1.62 4.22 -0.11
N GLU A 46 2.36 3.22 -0.52
CA GLU A 46 3.66 2.93 0.05
C GLU A 46 4.70 2.78 -1.06
N ILE A 47 5.89 3.34 -0.84
CA ILE A 47 7.02 3.15 -1.75
C ILE A 47 8.12 2.48 -0.95
N THR A 48 8.54 1.31 -1.40
CA THR A 48 9.52 0.50 -0.68
C THR A 48 10.94 0.77 -1.14
N PRO A 49 11.94 0.55 -0.27
CA PRO A 49 13.35 0.73 -0.67
C PRO A 49 13.80 -0.16 -1.81
N ASP A 50 13.12 -1.29 -2.02
CA ASP A 50 13.47 -2.23 -3.09
C ASP A 50 12.77 -1.92 -4.41
N GLY A 51 12.09 -0.78 -4.51
CA GLY A 51 11.53 -0.33 -5.78
C GLY A 51 10.15 -0.86 -6.10
N ARG A 52 9.25 -0.87 -5.13
CA ARG A 52 7.84 -1.21 -5.35
C ARG A 52 6.93 -0.08 -4.93
N LEU A 53 5.89 0.13 -5.72
CA LEU A 53 4.81 1.06 -5.42
C LEU A 53 3.59 0.23 -5.05
N ILE A 54 3.06 0.47 -3.85
CA ILE A 54 1.97 -0.33 -3.29
C ILE A 54 0.80 0.58 -2.92
N CYS A 55 -0.40 0.23 -3.41
CA CYS A 55 -1.64 0.84 -2.94
C CYS A 55 -2.35 -0.21 -2.12
N GLN A 56 -2.69 0.10 -0.87
CA GLN A 56 -3.26 -0.91 0.01
C GLN A 56 -4.36 -0.35 0.89
N MET A 57 -5.26 -1.24 1.28
CA MET A 57 -6.32 -0.97 2.24
C MET A 57 -6.39 -2.14 3.19
N GLY A 58 -6.44 -1.86 4.49
CA GLY A 58 -6.41 -2.91 5.49
C GLY A 58 -7.34 -2.66 6.65
N MET A 59 -7.49 -3.67 7.48
CA MET A 59 -8.24 -3.63 8.74
C MET A 59 -7.45 -4.34 9.82
N ASP A 60 -7.49 -3.78 11.04
CA ASP A 60 -6.95 -4.47 12.20
C ASP A 60 -7.88 -5.62 12.60
N MET A 61 -7.30 -6.71 13.06
CA MET A 61 -8.07 -7.86 13.53
C MET A 61 -8.97 -7.50 14.71
N SER A 62 -8.52 -6.58 15.57
CA SER A 62 -9.35 -6.13 16.69
C SER A 62 -10.61 -5.40 16.21
N ASP A 63 -10.50 -4.61 15.15
CA ASP A 63 -11.66 -3.93 14.58
C ASP A 63 -12.64 -4.91 13.97
N ILE A 64 -12.14 -5.95 13.32
CA ILE A 64 -12.99 -6.99 12.75
C ILE A 64 -13.76 -7.70 13.86
N GLN A 65 -13.08 -8.05 14.94
CA GLN A 65 -13.72 -8.69 16.07
C GLN A 65 -14.81 -7.81 16.69
N SER A 66 -14.56 -6.50 16.76
CA SER A 66 -15.57 -5.57 17.26
C SER A 66 -16.81 -5.52 16.37
N LEU A 67 -16.61 -5.56 15.04
CA LEU A 67 -17.73 -5.57 14.10
C LEU A 67 -18.55 -6.85 14.19
N LEU A 68 -17.93 -7.95 14.59
CA LEU A 68 -18.57 -9.25 14.68
C LEU A 68 -19.07 -9.59 16.07
N SER A 69 -18.95 -8.67 17.03
CA SER A 69 -19.21 -8.98 18.44
C SER A 69 -20.66 -9.36 18.74
N ASP A 70 -21.62 -8.91 17.93
CA ASP A 70 -23.03 -9.17 18.17
C ASP A 70 -23.47 -10.49 17.53
N GLY A 71 -23.57 -11.55 18.36
CA GLY A 71 -24.07 -12.84 17.92
C GLY A 71 -23.06 -13.72 17.21
N THR A 72 -21.79 -13.37 17.25
CA THR A 72 -20.74 -14.14 16.61
C THR A 72 -19.93 -14.88 17.68
N PRO A 73 -19.50 -16.15 17.42
CA PRO A 73 -18.66 -16.88 18.36
C PRO A 73 -17.38 -16.12 18.66
N GLU A 74 -16.95 -16.14 19.91
CA GLU A 74 -15.75 -15.45 20.34
C GLU A 74 -14.47 -16.06 19.76
N ASP A 75 -14.55 -17.32 19.32
CA ASP A 75 -13.39 -18.08 18.88
C ASP A 75 -13.32 -18.22 17.37
N LEU A 76 -13.42 -17.12 16.64
CA LEU A 76 -13.17 -17.17 15.22
C LEU A 76 -11.68 -17.34 14.97
N GLY A 77 -11.33 -18.33 14.15
CA GLY A 77 -9.96 -18.52 13.75
C GLY A 77 -9.47 -17.37 12.87
N THR A 78 -8.17 -17.26 12.75
CA THR A 78 -7.53 -16.20 11.95
C THR A 78 -8.05 -16.22 10.51
N ASP A 79 -8.27 -17.39 9.92
CA ASP A 79 -8.76 -17.52 8.56
C ASP A 79 -10.17 -16.93 8.40
N GLU A 80 -11.04 -17.16 9.38
CA GLU A 80 -12.39 -16.61 9.33
C GLU A 80 -12.39 -15.10 9.49
N LEU A 81 -11.55 -14.58 10.39
CA LEU A 81 -11.39 -13.14 10.56
C LEU A 81 -10.87 -12.50 9.28
N ALA A 82 -9.93 -13.15 8.61
CA ALA A 82 -9.41 -12.66 7.34
C ALA A 82 -10.50 -12.60 6.26
N LYS A 83 -11.34 -13.63 6.19
CA LYS A 83 -12.47 -13.63 5.24
C LYS A 83 -13.43 -12.49 5.52
N GLN A 84 -13.74 -12.25 6.79
CA GLN A 84 -14.63 -11.17 7.17
C GLN A 84 -14.02 -9.80 6.83
N ALA A 85 -12.72 -9.65 7.07
CA ALA A 85 -12.01 -8.42 6.71
C ALA A 85 -12.11 -8.16 5.21
N LYS A 86 -11.85 -9.16 4.40
CA LYS A 86 -11.96 -9.04 2.94
C LYS A 86 -13.38 -8.66 2.53
N TYR A 87 -14.37 -9.23 3.19
CA TYR A 87 -15.77 -8.89 2.92
C TYR A 87 -16.04 -7.41 3.18
N TYR A 88 -15.57 -6.88 4.31
CA TYR A 88 -15.77 -5.47 4.63
C TYR A 88 -14.99 -4.54 3.72
N LEU A 89 -13.82 -4.97 3.24
CA LEU A 89 -13.00 -4.16 2.34
C LEU A 89 -13.47 -4.22 0.88
N GLN A 90 -14.28 -5.21 0.54
CA GLN A 90 -14.64 -5.51 -0.85
C GLN A 90 -15.26 -4.33 -1.60
N PRO A 91 -16.20 -3.55 -1.03
CA PRO A 91 -16.78 -2.44 -1.81
C PRO A 91 -15.74 -1.42 -2.25
N ALA A 92 -14.80 -1.05 -1.37
CA ALA A 92 -13.75 -0.10 -1.70
C ALA A 92 -12.75 -0.71 -2.67
N VAL A 93 -12.37 -1.96 -2.46
CA VAL A 93 -11.42 -2.67 -3.32
C VAL A 93 -12.00 -2.83 -4.73
N ALA A 94 -13.28 -3.20 -4.83
CA ALA A 94 -13.92 -3.40 -6.13
C ALA A 94 -13.94 -2.13 -6.96
N LYS A 95 -14.12 -0.98 -6.34
CA LYS A 95 -14.12 0.32 -7.03
C LYS A 95 -12.76 0.60 -7.70
N ALA A 96 -11.67 0.23 -7.04
CA ALA A 96 -10.34 0.56 -7.50
C ALA A 96 -9.68 -0.54 -8.32
N ARG A 97 -10.14 -1.78 -8.16
CA ARG A 97 -9.47 -2.96 -8.73
C ARG A 97 -9.23 -2.85 -10.23
N HIS A 98 -10.27 -2.51 -10.98
CA HIS A 98 -10.18 -2.48 -12.43
C HIS A 98 -9.10 -1.50 -12.90
N ALA A 99 -9.11 -0.29 -12.35
CA ALA A 99 -8.16 0.74 -12.73
C ALA A 99 -6.73 0.36 -12.35
N LEU A 100 -6.55 -0.20 -11.15
CA LEU A 100 -5.23 -0.58 -10.66
C LEU A 100 -4.65 -1.75 -11.46
N VAL A 101 -5.45 -2.79 -11.70
CA VAL A 101 -4.98 -3.94 -12.48
C VAL A 101 -4.66 -3.52 -13.91
N LYS A 102 -5.47 -2.67 -14.49
CA LYS A 102 -5.23 -2.15 -15.84
C LYS A 102 -3.95 -1.32 -15.90
N ALA A 103 -3.59 -0.66 -14.82
CA ALA A 103 -2.36 0.14 -14.73
C ALA A 103 -1.11 -0.70 -14.44
N GLY A 104 -1.24 -2.02 -14.36
CA GLY A 104 -0.11 -2.91 -14.15
C GLY A 104 0.12 -3.32 -12.71
N PHE A 105 -0.78 -2.99 -11.81
CA PHE A 105 -0.68 -3.41 -10.41
C PHE A 105 -1.16 -4.85 -10.26
N GLU A 106 -0.46 -5.60 -9.43
CA GLU A 106 -0.82 -6.99 -9.12
C GLU A 106 -1.51 -7.03 -7.76
N GLU A 107 -2.68 -7.63 -7.70
CA GLU A 107 -3.46 -7.74 -6.47
C GLU A 107 -2.96 -8.91 -5.62
N ASN A 108 -2.86 -8.66 -4.30
CA ASN A 108 -2.50 -9.69 -3.34
C ASN A 108 -3.21 -9.40 -2.02
N THR A 109 -3.25 -10.38 -1.14
CA THR A 109 -3.77 -10.20 0.22
C THR A 109 -2.67 -10.56 1.20
N GLU A 110 -2.37 -9.64 2.10
CA GLU A 110 -1.40 -9.86 3.15
C GLU A 110 -2.12 -9.96 4.48
N MET A 111 -1.72 -10.92 5.30
CA MET A 111 -2.34 -11.17 6.58
C MET A 111 -1.27 -11.41 7.63
N THR A 112 -1.42 -10.74 8.77
CA THR A 112 -0.62 -10.99 9.95
C THR A 112 -1.56 -11.33 11.09
N ASP A 113 -1.02 -11.60 12.27
CA ASP A 113 -1.85 -11.83 13.45
C ASP A 113 -2.64 -10.60 13.86
N GLN A 114 -2.27 -9.44 13.35
CA GLN A 114 -2.82 -8.16 13.77
C GLN A 114 -3.68 -7.49 12.72
N TYR A 115 -3.47 -7.76 11.43
CA TYR A 115 -4.24 -7.08 10.39
C TYR A 115 -4.34 -7.90 9.11
N VAL A 116 -5.30 -7.52 8.27
CA VAL A 116 -5.46 -8.02 6.90
C VAL A 116 -5.43 -6.83 5.97
N ALA A 117 -4.68 -6.92 4.88
CA ALA A 117 -4.60 -5.87 3.88
C ALA A 117 -4.74 -6.46 2.47
N VAL A 118 -5.52 -5.79 1.62
CA VAL A 118 -5.53 -6.05 0.19
C VAL A 118 -4.54 -5.07 -0.43
N THR A 119 -3.55 -5.60 -1.15
CA THR A 119 -2.47 -4.79 -1.71
C THR A 119 -2.49 -4.88 -3.23
N PHE A 120 -2.16 -3.77 -3.87
CA PHE A 120 -1.94 -3.69 -5.30
C PHE A 120 -0.54 -3.12 -5.49
N GLN A 121 0.35 -3.89 -6.11
CA GLN A 121 1.74 -3.46 -6.21
C GLN A 121 2.29 -3.62 -7.61
N ARG A 122 3.22 -2.75 -7.95
CA ARG A 122 3.97 -2.81 -9.20
C ARG A 122 5.39 -2.34 -8.95
N PRO A 123 6.35 -2.81 -9.76
CA PRO A 123 7.72 -2.30 -9.64
C PRO A 123 7.82 -0.86 -10.13
N VAL A 124 8.74 -0.10 -9.56
CA VAL A 124 9.11 1.23 -10.03
C VAL A 124 10.63 1.30 -10.13
N ASP A 125 11.11 2.14 -11.03
CA ASP A 125 12.54 2.30 -11.26
C ASP A 125 12.96 3.68 -10.75
N PHE A 126 13.72 3.70 -9.67
CA PHE A 126 14.17 4.95 -9.06
C PHE A 126 15.15 5.73 -9.93
N ARG A 127 15.69 5.11 -10.98
CA ARG A 127 16.51 5.80 -11.96
C ARG A 127 15.68 6.73 -12.84
N ASN A 128 14.38 6.54 -12.85
CA ASN A 128 13.46 7.40 -13.59
C ASN A 128 12.43 7.99 -12.62
N LEU A 129 12.84 8.98 -11.84
CA LEU A 129 11.99 9.58 -10.82
C LEU A 129 10.76 10.28 -11.40
N ASP A 130 10.86 10.83 -12.62
CA ASP A 130 9.70 11.47 -13.25
C ASP A 130 8.57 10.47 -13.45
N GLU A 131 8.91 9.25 -13.85
CA GLU A 131 7.91 8.20 -14.00
C GLU A 131 7.32 7.79 -12.66
N VAL A 132 8.15 7.72 -11.61
CA VAL A 132 7.68 7.43 -10.25
C VAL A 132 6.72 8.53 -9.79
N LYS A 133 7.07 9.79 -10.01
CA LYS A 133 6.20 10.92 -9.65
C LYS A 133 4.87 10.88 -10.39
N GLN A 134 4.90 10.53 -11.68
CA GLN A 134 3.68 10.38 -12.45
C GLN A 134 2.80 9.27 -11.91
N ALA A 135 3.41 8.16 -11.50
CA ALA A 135 2.67 7.04 -10.92
C ALA A 135 2.03 7.44 -9.60
N ILE A 136 2.74 8.19 -8.76
CA ILE A 136 2.20 8.72 -7.51
C ILE A 136 0.99 9.61 -7.78
N GLY A 137 1.13 10.55 -8.72
CA GLY A 137 0.05 11.45 -9.09
C GLY A 137 -1.16 10.71 -9.64
N TRP A 138 -0.93 9.69 -10.45
CA TRP A 138 -2.01 8.86 -10.96
C TRP A 138 -2.76 8.17 -9.83
N CYS A 139 -2.03 7.59 -8.87
CA CYS A 139 -2.65 6.95 -7.71
C CYS A 139 -3.49 7.93 -6.92
N ARG A 140 -2.97 9.12 -6.66
CA ARG A 140 -3.73 10.15 -5.92
C ARG A 140 -5.01 10.51 -6.64
N GLY A 141 -4.97 10.58 -7.96
CA GLY A 141 -6.15 10.90 -8.78
C GLY A 141 -7.23 9.83 -8.71
N GLN A 142 -6.83 8.57 -8.52
CA GLN A 142 -7.80 7.48 -8.46
C GLN A 142 -8.62 7.48 -7.16
N PHE A 143 -8.08 8.04 -6.10
CA PHE A 143 -8.68 7.95 -4.76
C PHE A 143 -9.21 9.28 -4.21
N ASN A 144 -9.17 10.31 -4.99
CA ASN A 144 -9.71 11.62 -4.59
C ASN A 144 -11.16 11.76 -4.97
#